data_d094656720a26ce12563e06dcd243c9a
#
_entry.id   d094656720a26ce12563e06dcd243c9a
#
_cell.length_a   1.000
_cell.length_b   1.000
_cell.length_c   1.000
_cell.angle_alpha   90.00
_cell.angle_beta   90.00
_cell.angle_gamma   90.00
#
_symmetry.space_group_name_H-M   'P 1'
#
loop_
_entity.id
_entity.type
_entity.pdbx_description
1 polymer ?
#
loop_
_entity_poly.entity_id
_entity_poly.type
_entity_poly.pdbx_seq_one_letter_code
_entity_poly.pdbx_strand_id
1 'polypeptide(L)'
;FNSSSHDYASWTFRKAPGFFDIITWNGNQTGSSTRTLTHSLGSIPGMVMIKRTDGNSNWWVYHRSISGILYLQETNAMDSGGYQYYQSVSSTGLTVGTELNESGRSYVAYIFAGGESTAATARSVQFDGTNDQLLIETNSDLAFGTGDFTIELWLKPQTLGYAVFFDMRPNPAATQGAYPVLYYENDRLKYYANNGDQITGNILAKDQWYHIALSRSGTSTKMFVNGTQVGSTYSDSTNYLNGDTTIGQRSNGAGDFHGFISNVRCVKGTAVYTSSFRPPTEPLTNITNTKLLCCNNSSTTGSTVTPSTISADGTTASTDSPFDDPAGFVFGDSKEGVIKCGSYVSSGSAGLEVNLGFEPQWLMVKKSTGTSNWLMVDNMRGWAGESTDARVIANTNHQEYTGQRLKISSTGFICNTTDDDVNYPSGETYIYVACRRTDGYVGKPPELGTGA
;
A
#
# COMPACT_ATOMS: atom_id res chain seq x y z
N PHE A 1 8.25 -33.03 22.31
CA PHE A 1 8.60 -32.99 20.88
C PHE A 1 9.51 -34.16 20.53
N ASN A 2 9.49 -34.63 19.29
CA ASN A 2 10.30 -35.73 18.76
C ASN A 2 9.92 -37.14 19.34
N SER A 3 8.64 -37.42 19.50
CA SER A 3 8.16 -38.78 19.76
C SER A 3 8.20 -39.59 18.45
N SER A 4 8.71 -40.80 18.49
CA SER A 4 8.69 -41.72 17.36
C SER A 4 7.24 -41.99 16.92
N SER A 5 6.94 -41.99 15.65
CA SER A 5 5.62 -42.12 15.02
C SER A 5 4.69 -40.91 15.04
N HIS A 6 5.20 -39.71 15.30
CA HIS A 6 4.42 -38.47 15.17
C HIS A 6 5.09 -37.53 14.17
N ASP A 7 4.29 -36.92 13.32
CA ASP A 7 4.72 -35.87 12.40
C ASP A 7 4.52 -34.52 13.06
N TYR A 8 5.45 -33.61 12.82
CA TYR A 8 5.44 -32.26 13.39
C TYR A 8 5.60 -31.23 12.30
N ALA A 9 4.85 -30.15 12.38
CA ALA A 9 5.04 -28.95 11.58
C ALA A 9 5.58 -27.82 12.45
N SER A 10 6.53 -27.04 11.93
CA SER A 10 7.06 -25.86 12.60
C SER A 10 7.14 -24.69 11.64
N TRP A 11 6.83 -23.49 12.17
CA TRP A 11 7.01 -22.24 11.45
C TRP A 11 8.06 -21.41 12.19
N THR A 12 9.11 -21.03 11.47
CA THR A 12 10.23 -20.27 12.04
C THR A 12 10.23 -18.87 11.47
N PHE A 13 10.01 -17.87 12.31
CA PHE A 13 10.05 -16.46 11.93
C PHE A 13 11.37 -15.84 12.39
N ARG A 14 12.08 -15.22 11.47
CA ARG A 14 13.31 -14.49 11.76
C ARG A 14 12.96 -13.04 12.11
N LYS A 15 13.49 -12.55 13.26
CA LYS A 15 13.39 -11.13 13.61
C LYS A 15 13.99 -10.25 12.49
N ALA A 16 13.18 -9.35 11.96
CA ALA A 16 13.56 -8.39 10.93
C ALA A 16 12.64 -7.17 10.94
N PRO A 17 13.16 -5.95 10.71
CA PRO A 17 12.33 -4.75 10.53
C PRO A 17 11.31 -4.95 9.40
N GLY A 18 10.11 -4.39 9.57
CA GLY A 18 9.00 -4.52 8.63
C GLY A 18 8.38 -5.91 8.53
N PHE A 19 8.81 -6.87 9.34
CA PHE A 19 8.31 -8.24 9.30
C PHE A 19 7.91 -8.76 10.68
N PHE A 20 8.89 -9.01 11.56
CA PHE A 20 8.66 -9.69 12.83
C PHE A 20 9.63 -9.24 13.91
N ASP A 21 9.14 -9.08 15.15
CA ASP A 21 9.95 -8.80 16.32
C ASP A 21 9.49 -9.65 17.52
N ILE A 22 10.39 -9.86 18.48
CA ILE A 22 10.10 -10.50 19.76
C ILE A 22 10.67 -9.60 20.85
N ILE A 23 9.84 -9.30 21.86
CA ILE A 23 10.25 -8.60 23.06
C ILE A 23 9.83 -9.39 24.31
N THR A 24 10.60 -9.23 25.38
CA THR A 24 10.29 -9.78 26.70
C THR A 24 10.37 -8.70 27.74
N TRP A 25 9.56 -8.80 28.79
CA TRP A 25 9.62 -7.88 29.92
C TRP A 25 9.15 -8.50 31.21
N ASN A 26 9.60 -7.93 32.33
CA ASN A 26 9.00 -8.18 33.63
C ASN A 26 8.00 -7.05 33.93
N GLY A 27 6.82 -7.41 34.36
CA GLY A 27 5.81 -6.45 34.78
C GLY A 27 6.31 -5.61 35.97
N ASN A 28 5.96 -4.33 35.95
CA ASN A 28 6.35 -3.37 36.98
C ASN A 28 5.19 -2.50 37.45
N GLN A 29 3.98 -2.98 37.24
CA GLN A 29 2.77 -2.21 37.55
C GLN A 29 2.72 -1.81 39.03
N THR A 30 2.45 -0.53 39.25
CA THR A 30 2.04 0.05 40.51
C THR A 30 0.74 0.82 40.29
N GLY A 31 -0.38 0.31 40.82
CA GLY A 31 -1.70 0.93 40.58
C GLY A 31 -2.26 0.62 39.17
N SER A 32 -2.99 1.56 38.57
CA SER A 32 -3.63 1.44 37.25
C SER A 32 -2.78 1.99 36.10
N SER A 33 -1.45 1.96 36.22
CA SER A 33 -0.56 2.55 35.22
C SER A 33 -0.36 1.66 34.00
N THR A 34 -0.34 2.30 32.84
CA THR A 34 0.08 1.68 31.56
C THR A 34 1.60 1.73 31.41
N ARG A 35 2.15 0.88 30.54
CA ARG A 35 3.57 0.88 30.21
C ARG A 35 3.79 0.79 28.71
N THR A 36 4.65 1.65 28.18
CA THR A 36 5.10 1.55 26.79
C THR A 36 6.37 0.70 26.74
N LEU A 37 6.30 -0.36 25.94
CA LEU A 37 7.40 -1.28 25.64
C LEU A 37 7.93 -0.93 24.26
N THR A 38 9.24 -0.76 24.14
CA THR A 38 9.88 -0.49 22.85
C THR A 38 10.08 -1.77 22.04
N HIS A 39 9.91 -1.68 20.73
CA HIS A 39 10.24 -2.74 19.77
C HIS A 39 11.04 -2.18 18.60
N SER A 40 11.70 -3.04 17.85
CA SER A 40 12.52 -2.68 16.68
C SER A 40 11.90 -3.11 15.35
N LEU A 41 10.56 -3.25 15.32
CA LEU A 41 9.84 -3.64 14.11
C LEU A 41 9.98 -2.60 12.99
N GLY A 42 10.08 -1.30 13.34
CA GLY A 42 10.21 -0.20 12.37
C GLY A 42 8.93 0.13 11.60
N SER A 43 7.83 -0.56 11.92
CA SER A 43 6.49 -0.35 11.34
C SER A 43 5.42 -0.57 12.41
N ILE A 44 4.19 -0.12 12.16
CA ILE A 44 3.08 -0.33 13.09
C ILE A 44 2.73 -1.82 13.11
N PRO A 45 2.63 -2.45 14.31
CA PRO A 45 2.20 -3.83 14.44
C PRO A 45 0.81 -4.07 13.84
N GLY A 46 0.67 -5.12 13.04
CA GLY A 46 -0.62 -5.60 12.54
C GLY A 46 -1.25 -6.65 13.43
N MET A 47 -0.41 -7.50 14.04
CA MET A 47 -0.83 -8.49 15.03
C MET A 47 0.23 -8.62 16.11
N VAL A 48 -0.22 -8.76 17.37
CA VAL A 48 0.67 -9.00 18.50
C VAL A 48 0.07 -10.14 19.35
N MET A 49 0.87 -11.17 19.59
CA MET A 49 0.51 -12.24 20.51
C MET A 49 1.34 -12.14 21.78
N ILE A 50 0.70 -12.02 22.92
CA ILE A 50 1.37 -11.96 24.24
C ILE A 50 1.07 -13.18 25.07
N LYS A 51 2.10 -13.64 25.77
CA LYS A 51 2.00 -14.72 26.74
C LYS A 51 2.75 -14.38 28.02
N ARG A 52 2.11 -14.58 29.16
CA ARG A 52 2.80 -14.67 30.45
C ARG A 52 3.58 -15.99 30.52
N THR A 53 4.85 -15.94 30.89
CA THR A 53 5.76 -17.10 30.85
C THR A 53 6.00 -17.75 32.19
N ASP A 54 5.66 -17.09 33.32
CA ASP A 54 5.90 -17.54 34.68
C ASP A 54 4.66 -18.15 35.39
N GLY A 55 3.59 -18.38 34.61
CA GLY A 55 2.37 -18.98 35.16
C GLY A 55 1.29 -19.20 34.12
N ASN A 56 0.19 -19.80 34.56
CA ASN A 56 -0.97 -20.05 33.70
C ASN A 56 -1.65 -18.73 33.37
N SER A 57 -1.88 -18.47 32.09
CA SER A 57 -2.61 -17.32 31.60
C SER A 57 -3.04 -17.54 30.14
N ASN A 58 -3.88 -16.67 29.64
CA ASN A 58 -4.30 -16.69 28.26
C ASN A 58 -3.14 -16.31 27.32
N TRP A 59 -3.29 -16.59 26.04
CA TRP A 59 -2.59 -15.96 24.96
C TRP A 59 -3.42 -14.78 24.49
N TRP A 60 -3.02 -13.56 24.74
CA TRP A 60 -3.71 -12.36 24.31
C TRP A 60 -3.29 -11.98 22.89
N VAL A 61 -4.27 -11.75 22.04
CA VAL A 61 -4.02 -11.38 20.63
C VAL A 61 -4.64 -10.04 20.33
N TYR A 62 -3.78 -9.07 20.02
CA TYR A 62 -4.14 -7.83 19.35
C TYR A 62 -4.12 -8.04 17.85
N HIS A 63 -5.06 -7.41 17.12
CA HIS A 63 -5.04 -7.30 15.68
C HIS A 63 -5.56 -5.92 15.25
N ARG A 64 -4.90 -5.30 14.25
CA ARG A 64 -5.18 -3.92 13.81
C ARG A 64 -6.61 -3.69 13.31
N SER A 65 -7.28 -4.73 12.83
CA SER A 65 -8.63 -4.64 12.24
C SER A 65 -9.76 -4.84 13.25
N ILE A 66 -9.47 -4.91 14.55
CA ILE A 66 -10.47 -5.08 15.62
C ILE A 66 -10.23 -4.08 16.73
N SER A 67 -11.31 -3.70 17.44
CA SER A 67 -11.26 -2.75 18.55
C SER A 67 -11.03 -3.39 19.93
N GLY A 68 -10.98 -4.71 20.00
CA GLY A 68 -10.78 -5.49 21.23
C GLY A 68 -9.63 -6.46 21.11
N ILE A 69 -9.69 -7.53 21.89
CA ILE A 69 -8.71 -8.61 21.90
C ILE A 69 -9.36 -9.95 21.58
N LEU A 70 -8.52 -10.89 21.15
CA LEU A 70 -8.85 -12.30 21.02
C LEU A 70 -7.93 -13.15 21.88
N TYR A 71 -8.31 -14.39 22.11
CA TYR A 71 -7.50 -15.37 22.82
C TYR A 71 -7.14 -16.51 21.87
N LEU A 72 -5.83 -16.75 21.67
CA LEU A 72 -5.38 -17.76 20.70
C LEU A 72 -5.83 -19.18 21.06
N GLN A 73 -5.99 -19.48 22.35
CA GLN A 73 -6.43 -20.79 22.81
C GLN A 73 -7.95 -20.97 22.82
N GLU A 74 -8.73 -19.97 22.41
CA GLU A 74 -10.19 -19.98 22.51
C GLU A 74 -10.87 -19.79 21.16
N THR A 75 -12.14 -20.19 21.11
CA THR A 75 -13.00 -20.01 19.95
C THR A 75 -13.85 -18.73 20.01
N ASN A 76 -13.86 -18.03 21.15
CA ASN A 76 -14.74 -16.90 21.43
C ASN A 76 -14.57 -15.75 20.40
N ALA A 77 -15.64 -14.98 20.26
CA ALA A 77 -15.59 -13.69 19.59
C ALA A 77 -14.66 -12.72 20.32
N MET A 78 -14.35 -11.60 19.67
CA MET A 78 -13.55 -10.49 20.22
C MET A 78 -14.14 -10.03 21.57
N ASP A 79 -13.27 -9.91 22.57
CA ASP A 79 -13.58 -9.27 23.84
C ASP A 79 -13.38 -7.76 23.70
N SER A 80 -14.46 -7.00 23.85
CA SER A 80 -14.46 -5.52 23.74
C SER A 80 -13.94 -4.80 25.01
N GLY A 81 -13.70 -5.53 26.11
CA GLY A 81 -13.15 -5.00 27.37
C GLY A 81 -11.67 -4.58 27.32
N GLY A 82 -11.10 -4.43 26.14
CA GLY A 82 -9.68 -4.39 25.82
C GLY A 82 -8.80 -3.29 26.45
N TYR A 83 -9.35 -2.29 27.12
CA TYR A 83 -8.55 -1.23 27.77
C TYR A 83 -7.60 -1.72 28.87
N GLN A 84 -7.86 -2.87 29.44
CA GLN A 84 -6.98 -3.46 30.46
C GLN A 84 -5.73 -4.12 29.86
N TYR A 85 -5.75 -4.39 28.56
CA TYR A 85 -4.72 -5.15 27.86
C TYR A 85 -3.84 -4.27 27.00
N TYR A 86 -4.40 -3.67 25.92
CA TYR A 86 -3.69 -2.81 24.98
C TYR A 86 -4.26 -1.40 25.00
N GLN A 87 -3.38 -0.42 24.97
CA GLN A 87 -3.75 0.99 24.93
C GLN A 87 -3.46 1.60 23.56
N SER A 88 -2.29 1.30 23.00
CA SER A 88 -1.89 1.81 21.70
C SER A 88 -0.72 1.02 21.12
N VAL A 89 -0.59 1.06 19.81
CA VAL A 89 0.57 0.56 19.06
C VAL A 89 1.11 1.69 18.17
N SER A 90 2.42 1.72 18.01
CA SER A 90 3.12 2.66 17.12
C SER A 90 4.25 1.94 16.39
N SER A 91 4.95 2.63 15.51
CA SER A 91 6.10 2.05 14.79
C SER A 91 7.29 1.69 15.68
N THR A 92 7.31 2.18 16.94
CA THR A 92 8.42 1.99 17.88
C THR A 92 8.00 1.46 19.23
N GLY A 93 6.70 1.37 19.52
CA GLY A 93 6.21 1.02 20.85
C GLY A 93 4.85 0.35 20.90
N LEU A 94 4.69 -0.48 21.91
CA LEU A 94 3.46 -1.16 22.31
C LEU A 94 3.12 -0.72 23.74
N THR A 95 1.98 -0.05 23.93
CA THR A 95 1.53 0.34 25.28
C THR A 95 0.57 -0.71 25.81
N VAL A 96 0.96 -1.34 26.90
CA VAL A 96 0.20 -2.39 27.58
C VAL A 96 -0.49 -1.85 28.84
N GLY A 97 -1.66 -2.39 29.12
CA GLY A 97 -2.44 -2.11 30.32
C GLY A 97 -2.01 -2.98 31.52
N THR A 98 -2.82 -2.93 32.56
CA THR A 98 -2.53 -3.54 33.86
C THR A 98 -2.36 -5.05 33.80
N GLU A 99 -3.21 -5.75 33.05
CA GLU A 99 -3.21 -7.22 32.94
C GLU A 99 -1.94 -7.79 32.27
N LEU A 100 -1.33 -6.98 31.39
CA LEU A 100 -0.12 -7.35 30.67
C LEU A 100 1.16 -6.73 31.27
N ASN A 101 1.05 -6.14 32.47
CA ASN A 101 2.15 -5.49 33.17
C ASN A 101 2.15 -5.75 34.68
N GLU A 102 1.49 -6.82 35.15
CA GLU A 102 1.40 -7.19 36.57
C GLU A 102 2.81 -7.36 37.20
N SER A 103 3.05 -6.65 38.31
CA SER A 103 4.36 -6.65 38.98
C SER A 103 4.82 -8.06 39.36
N GLY A 104 6.09 -8.36 39.07
CA GLY A 104 6.70 -9.64 39.36
C GLY A 104 6.33 -10.75 38.39
N ARG A 105 5.67 -10.44 37.28
CA ARG A 105 5.33 -11.41 36.21
C ARG A 105 6.20 -11.20 34.99
N SER A 106 6.47 -12.29 34.29
CA SER A 106 7.30 -12.30 33.08
C SER A 106 6.44 -12.53 31.84
N TYR A 107 6.71 -11.78 30.79
CA TYR A 107 5.93 -11.81 29.53
C TYR A 107 6.82 -11.90 28.31
N VAL A 108 6.27 -12.45 27.24
CA VAL A 108 6.83 -12.41 25.89
C VAL A 108 5.76 -11.92 24.91
N ALA A 109 6.16 -11.07 23.96
CA ALA A 109 5.33 -10.68 22.82
C ALA A 109 5.98 -11.07 21.51
N TYR A 110 5.17 -11.65 20.64
CA TYR A 110 5.46 -11.93 19.23
C TYR A 110 4.75 -10.88 18.41
N ILE A 111 5.50 -10.03 17.71
CA ILE A 111 5.01 -8.81 17.07
C ILE A 111 5.17 -8.95 15.56
N PHE A 112 4.06 -9.01 14.85
CA PHE A 112 4.01 -9.08 13.39
C PHE A 112 3.71 -7.70 12.81
N ALA A 113 4.42 -7.30 11.77
CA ALA A 113 4.15 -6.07 11.05
C ALA A 113 2.76 -6.11 10.38
N GLY A 114 2.16 -4.94 10.19
CA GLY A 114 0.83 -4.84 9.57
C GLY A 114 0.83 -5.12 8.08
N GLY A 115 1.99 -5.07 7.46
CA GLY A 115 2.12 -5.16 6.01
C GLY A 115 1.56 -3.91 5.34
N GLU A 116 1.69 -2.77 5.99
CA GLU A 116 1.48 -1.50 5.34
C GLU A 116 2.58 -1.33 4.30
N SER A 117 2.23 -1.56 3.06
CA SER A 117 3.04 -1.02 1.99
C SER A 117 3.01 0.50 2.12
N THR A 118 4.02 1.18 1.64
CA THR A 118 3.98 2.63 1.44
C THR A 118 2.74 3.05 0.62
N ALA A 119 2.15 2.12 -0.13
CA ALA A 119 0.85 2.22 -0.78
C ALA A 119 -0.32 2.49 0.19
N ALA A 120 -0.30 1.97 1.42
CA ALA A 120 -1.38 2.23 2.40
C ALA A 120 -1.44 3.69 2.86
N THR A 121 -0.34 4.43 2.74
CA THR A 121 -0.27 5.88 2.97
C THR A 121 -0.36 6.68 1.68
N ALA A 122 -0.38 6.03 0.52
CA ALA A 122 -0.52 6.68 -0.76
C ALA A 122 -1.87 7.39 -0.87
N ARG A 123 -1.87 8.53 -1.52
CA ARG A 123 -3.03 9.41 -1.67
C ARG A 123 -3.03 10.01 -3.06
N SER A 124 -4.17 10.57 -3.40
CA SER A 124 -4.33 11.40 -4.57
C SER A 124 -5.12 12.66 -4.24
N VAL A 125 -5.14 13.58 -5.17
CA VAL A 125 -6.05 14.71 -5.18
C VAL A 125 -7.09 14.46 -6.25
N GLN A 126 -8.35 14.60 -5.88
CA GLN A 126 -9.49 14.52 -6.78
C GLN A 126 -9.83 15.92 -7.31
N PHE A 127 -10.11 15.97 -8.58
CA PHE A 127 -10.55 17.13 -9.36
C PHE A 127 -11.93 16.78 -9.95
N ASP A 128 -12.93 17.64 -9.78
CA ASP A 128 -14.32 17.36 -10.18
C ASP A 128 -14.64 17.74 -11.64
N GLY A 129 -13.68 18.37 -12.32
CA GLY A 129 -13.83 18.84 -13.70
C GLY A 129 -14.46 20.22 -13.82
N THR A 130 -14.53 20.98 -12.71
CA THR A 130 -15.11 22.32 -12.69
C THR A 130 -14.30 23.24 -11.79
N ASN A 131 -13.41 24.03 -12.37
CA ASN A 131 -12.56 25.04 -11.69
C ASN A 131 -11.59 24.51 -10.64
N ASP A 132 -11.44 23.20 -10.52
CA ASP A 132 -10.53 22.59 -9.55
C ASP A 132 -9.08 22.75 -9.97
N GLN A 133 -8.24 23.28 -9.07
CA GLN A 133 -6.80 23.41 -9.31
C GLN A 133 -5.95 23.36 -8.05
N LEU A 134 -4.70 22.98 -8.23
CA LEU A 134 -3.61 23.34 -7.32
C LEU A 134 -2.72 24.35 -8.01
N LEU A 135 -2.33 25.40 -7.29
CA LEU A 135 -1.43 26.44 -7.77
C LEU A 135 -0.17 26.50 -6.94
N ILE A 136 0.97 26.45 -7.60
CA ILE A 136 2.31 26.70 -7.04
C ILE A 136 2.82 27.97 -7.71
N GLU A 137 3.02 29.02 -6.92
CA GLU A 137 3.51 30.31 -7.43
C GLU A 137 4.89 30.19 -8.07
N THR A 138 5.16 31.08 -9.02
CA THR A 138 6.42 31.19 -9.76
C THR A 138 7.63 31.04 -8.84
N ASN A 139 8.51 30.09 -9.13
CA ASN A 139 9.73 29.85 -8.38
C ASN A 139 10.87 29.37 -9.28
N SER A 140 12.07 29.93 -9.08
CA SER A 140 13.25 29.61 -9.88
C SER A 140 13.67 28.11 -9.80
N ASP A 141 13.24 27.38 -8.77
CA ASP A 141 13.49 25.94 -8.66
C ASP A 141 12.76 25.15 -9.75
N LEU A 142 11.67 25.68 -10.31
CA LEU A 142 10.94 25.07 -11.42
C LEU A 142 11.33 25.65 -12.80
N ALA A 143 12.28 26.60 -12.87
CA ALA A 143 12.88 27.03 -14.12
C ALA A 143 13.93 26.01 -14.57
N PHE A 144 13.58 25.09 -15.46
CA PHE A 144 14.49 24.03 -15.88
C PHE A 144 15.65 24.50 -16.77
N GLY A 145 15.50 25.67 -17.42
CA GLY A 145 16.53 26.22 -18.30
C GLY A 145 16.77 25.32 -19.52
N THR A 146 18.03 25.23 -19.92
CA THR A 146 18.47 24.29 -20.96
C THR A 146 18.96 22.95 -20.41
N GLY A 147 18.81 22.72 -19.10
CA GLY A 147 19.29 21.53 -18.39
C GLY A 147 18.35 20.34 -18.50
N ASP A 148 18.83 19.20 -18.01
CA ASP A 148 18.05 18.00 -17.87
C ASP A 148 16.90 18.21 -16.86
N PHE A 149 15.81 17.52 -17.06
CA PHE A 149 14.70 17.52 -16.10
C PHE A 149 13.83 16.28 -16.24
N THR A 150 13.02 16.02 -15.22
CA THR A 150 11.93 15.05 -15.28
C THR A 150 10.70 15.62 -14.61
N ILE A 151 9.55 15.53 -15.28
CA ILE A 151 8.21 15.75 -14.73
C ILE A 151 7.50 14.42 -14.79
N GLU A 152 7.01 13.92 -13.67
CA GLU A 152 6.26 12.67 -13.63
C GLU A 152 5.10 12.75 -12.66
N LEU A 153 4.06 11.99 -12.93
CA LEU A 153 2.86 11.89 -12.10
C LEU A 153 2.07 10.63 -12.43
N TRP A 154 1.14 10.29 -11.56
CA TRP A 154 0.09 9.35 -11.85
C TRP A 154 -1.22 10.06 -12.14
N LEU A 155 -1.93 9.61 -13.18
CA LEU A 155 -3.16 10.20 -13.70
C LEU A 155 -4.23 9.12 -13.86
N LYS A 156 -5.44 9.38 -13.32
CA LYS A 156 -6.64 8.56 -13.55
C LYS A 156 -7.78 9.45 -14.04
N PRO A 157 -7.99 9.57 -15.35
CA PRO A 157 -9.06 10.39 -15.90
C PRO A 157 -10.42 9.71 -15.74
N GLN A 158 -11.44 10.45 -15.28
CA GLN A 158 -12.83 10.02 -15.23
C GLN A 158 -13.62 10.51 -16.45
N THR A 159 -13.17 11.59 -17.09
CA THR A 159 -13.66 12.02 -18.39
C THR A 159 -12.51 12.20 -19.35
N LEU A 160 -12.79 12.10 -20.62
CA LEU A 160 -11.83 12.31 -21.70
C LEU A 160 -12.30 13.46 -22.61
N GLY A 161 -11.58 13.71 -23.70
CA GLY A 161 -11.83 14.82 -24.62
C GLY A 161 -10.70 15.81 -24.57
N TYR A 162 -10.83 16.90 -23.81
CA TYR A 162 -9.78 17.89 -23.60
C TYR A 162 -9.66 18.24 -22.12
N ALA A 163 -8.49 18.10 -21.54
CA ALA A 163 -8.17 18.61 -20.22
C ALA A 163 -6.65 18.80 -20.03
N VAL A 164 -6.28 19.81 -19.26
CA VAL A 164 -4.91 20.11 -18.87
C VAL A 164 -4.72 19.65 -17.43
N PHE A 165 -3.73 18.82 -17.20
CA PHE A 165 -3.47 18.28 -15.86
C PHE A 165 -2.14 18.75 -15.26
N PHE A 166 -1.26 19.40 -16.07
CA PHE A 166 -0.03 20.03 -15.59
C PHE A 166 0.37 21.17 -16.54
N ASP A 167 0.44 22.40 -16.02
CA ASP A 167 0.74 23.60 -16.81
C ASP A 167 1.70 24.51 -16.05
N MET A 168 2.83 24.85 -16.66
CA MET A 168 3.83 25.74 -16.07
C MET A 168 3.82 27.16 -16.65
N ARG A 169 2.80 27.53 -17.40
CA ARG A 169 2.68 28.89 -17.96
C ARG A 169 2.26 29.89 -16.88
N PRO A 170 2.74 31.14 -16.95
CA PRO A 170 2.33 32.18 -16.00
C PRO A 170 0.84 32.53 -16.11
N ASN A 171 0.25 33.01 -15.02
CA ASN A 171 -1.10 33.57 -14.99
C ASN A 171 -1.04 35.11 -14.86
N PRO A 172 -1.83 35.91 -15.64
CA PRO A 172 -2.81 35.52 -16.66
C PRO A 172 -2.17 35.01 -17.95
N ALA A 173 -2.59 33.83 -18.28
CA ALA A 173 -1.98 32.98 -19.24
C ALA A 173 -2.04 33.42 -20.65
N ALA A 174 -1.30 34.14 -21.17
CA ALA A 174 -1.32 34.21 -22.62
C ALA A 174 -0.01 33.78 -23.27
N THR A 175 0.98 33.58 -22.52
CA THR A 175 2.28 33.33 -23.12
C THR A 175 2.37 31.89 -23.56
N GLN A 176 2.22 31.74 -24.82
CA GLN A 176 2.80 30.66 -25.56
C GLN A 176 4.30 30.76 -25.38
N GLY A 177 5.00 29.66 -25.23
CA GLY A 177 6.45 29.75 -25.19
C GLY A 177 7.11 28.60 -24.42
N ALA A 178 8.21 28.92 -23.81
CA ALA A 178 9.14 28.01 -23.19
C ALA A 178 8.64 27.44 -21.83
N TYR A 179 7.44 26.89 -21.79
CA TYR A 179 6.83 26.32 -20.60
C TYR A 179 6.28 24.91 -20.88
N PRO A 180 6.60 23.89 -20.11
CA PRO A 180 6.02 22.58 -20.28
C PRO A 180 4.52 22.56 -19.93
N VAL A 181 3.72 21.92 -20.79
CA VAL A 181 2.31 21.65 -20.55
C VAL A 181 2.02 20.19 -20.88
N LEU A 182 1.40 19.47 -19.95
CA LEU A 182 0.90 18.13 -20.18
C LEU A 182 -0.63 18.16 -20.16
N TYR A 183 -1.22 17.61 -21.19
CA TYR A 183 -2.66 17.62 -21.38
C TYR A 183 -3.10 16.44 -22.25
N TYR A 184 -4.38 16.21 -22.37
CA TYR A 184 -4.92 15.37 -23.43
C TYR A 184 -5.97 16.12 -24.26
N GLU A 185 -6.00 15.79 -25.53
CA GLU A 185 -6.97 16.28 -26.50
C GLU A 185 -7.34 15.18 -27.47
N ASN A 186 -8.63 15.01 -27.74
CA ASN A 186 -9.17 13.88 -28.50
C ASN A 186 -8.69 12.53 -27.90
N ASP A 187 -8.71 12.46 -26.57
CA ASP A 187 -8.29 11.32 -25.74
C ASP A 187 -6.79 10.97 -25.83
N ARG A 188 -6.00 11.75 -26.56
CA ARG A 188 -4.56 11.53 -26.74
C ARG A 188 -3.75 12.40 -25.79
N LEU A 189 -2.81 11.76 -25.12
CA LEU A 189 -1.82 12.46 -24.30
C LEU A 189 -0.92 13.33 -25.19
N LYS A 190 -0.67 14.56 -24.75
CA LYS A 190 0.15 15.54 -25.48
C LYS A 190 1.11 16.26 -24.55
N TYR A 191 2.28 16.52 -25.07
CA TYR A 191 3.24 17.46 -24.51
C TYR A 191 3.32 18.69 -25.41
N TYR A 192 3.00 19.86 -24.85
CA TYR A 192 3.07 21.14 -25.53
C TYR A 192 4.20 22.00 -24.95
N ALA A 193 4.96 22.64 -25.84
CA ALA A 193 5.92 23.70 -25.57
C ALA A 193 6.23 24.43 -26.84
N ASN A 194 6.85 25.63 -26.76
CA ASN A 194 7.27 26.40 -27.93
C ASN A 194 6.19 26.58 -29.00
N ASN A 195 4.97 26.91 -28.56
CA ASN A 195 3.84 27.18 -29.42
C ASN A 195 3.30 25.99 -30.24
N GLY A 196 3.55 24.77 -29.82
CA GLY A 196 3.03 23.58 -30.51
C GLY A 196 3.13 22.31 -29.70
N ASP A 197 2.41 21.31 -30.17
CA ASP A 197 2.52 19.95 -29.68
C ASP A 197 3.84 19.35 -30.13
N GLN A 198 4.72 19.09 -29.19
CA GLN A 198 6.04 18.53 -29.47
C GLN A 198 6.02 17.00 -29.47
N ILE A 199 5.19 16.39 -28.64
CA ILE A 199 5.00 14.94 -28.58
C ILE A 199 3.51 14.65 -28.48
N THR A 200 3.02 13.72 -29.32
CA THR A 200 1.68 13.18 -29.26
C THR A 200 1.76 11.69 -28.94
N GLY A 201 1.15 11.31 -27.85
CA GLY A 201 1.16 9.95 -27.33
C GLY A 201 -0.08 9.14 -27.68
N ASN A 202 -0.32 8.11 -26.88
CA ASN A 202 -1.41 7.18 -27.05
C ASN A 202 -2.76 7.74 -26.57
N ILE A 203 -3.85 7.09 -26.99
CA ILE A 203 -5.18 7.30 -26.43
C ILE A 203 -5.18 6.74 -25.00
N LEU A 204 -5.75 7.48 -24.06
CA LEU A 204 -6.01 7.05 -22.69
C LEU A 204 -7.43 6.43 -22.60
N ALA A 205 -7.64 5.62 -21.60
CA ALA A 205 -8.97 5.13 -21.21
C ALA A 205 -9.41 5.76 -19.88
N LYS A 206 -10.72 5.83 -19.64
CA LYS A 206 -11.27 6.32 -18.37
C LYS A 206 -11.05 5.30 -17.25
N ASP A 207 -11.03 5.82 -16.02
CA ASP A 207 -11.02 5.05 -14.78
C ASP A 207 -9.83 4.09 -14.61
N GLN A 208 -8.72 4.39 -15.30
CA GLN A 208 -7.46 3.65 -15.21
C GLN A 208 -6.32 4.58 -14.79
N TRP A 209 -5.44 4.08 -13.92
CA TRP A 209 -4.23 4.77 -13.54
C TRP A 209 -3.15 4.63 -14.61
N TYR A 210 -2.52 5.75 -14.94
CA TYR A 210 -1.39 5.85 -15.86
C TYR A 210 -0.23 6.56 -15.19
N HIS A 211 0.95 5.97 -15.22
CA HIS A 211 2.17 6.70 -14.94
C HIS A 211 2.58 7.48 -16.18
N ILE A 212 2.66 8.78 -16.05
CA ILE A 212 3.11 9.71 -17.10
C ILE A 212 4.45 10.27 -16.70
N ALA A 213 5.44 10.22 -17.59
CA ALA A 213 6.72 10.87 -17.37
C ALA A 213 7.17 11.60 -18.64
N LEU A 214 7.61 12.84 -18.45
CA LEU A 214 8.32 13.65 -19.43
C LEU A 214 9.74 13.85 -18.94
N SER A 215 10.73 13.39 -19.70
CA SER A 215 12.13 13.44 -19.29
C SER A 215 13.01 13.98 -20.40
N ARG A 216 13.83 14.99 -20.08
CA ARG A 216 14.82 15.57 -20.97
C ARG A 216 16.23 15.17 -20.55
N SER A 217 17.00 14.64 -21.51
CA SER A 217 18.42 14.36 -21.38
C SER A 217 19.19 15.03 -22.51
N GLY A 218 20.00 16.01 -22.20
CA GLY A 218 20.64 16.87 -23.17
C GLY A 218 19.61 17.60 -24.04
N THR A 219 19.59 17.31 -25.34
CA THR A 219 18.63 17.86 -26.31
C THR A 219 17.52 16.86 -26.69
N SER A 220 17.35 15.80 -25.94
CA SER A 220 16.35 14.76 -26.23
C SER A 220 15.28 14.75 -25.17
N THR A 221 14.08 15.21 -25.51
CA THR A 221 12.90 15.10 -24.62
C THR A 221 12.02 13.94 -25.07
N LYS A 222 11.68 13.07 -24.14
CA LYS A 222 10.87 11.88 -24.34
C LYS A 222 9.68 11.86 -23.38
N MET A 223 8.56 11.35 -23.85
CA MET A 223 7.36 11.13 -23.03
C MET A 223 7.12 9.63 -22.88
N PHE A 224 6.74 9.21 -21.69
CA PHE A 224 6.48 7.81 -21.36
C PHE A 224 5.09 7.67 -20.75
N VAL A 225 4.40 6.58 -21.11
CA VAL A 225 3.16 6.14 -20.47
C VAL A 225 3.41 4.71 -19.96
N ASN A 226 3.18 4.50 -18.68
CA ASN A 226 3.46 3.22 -18.02
C ASN A 226 4.85 2.66 -18.35
N GLY A 227 5.86 3.56 -18.35
CA GLY A 227 7.26 3.22 -18.61
C GLY A 227 7.63 2.94 -20.07
N THR A 228 6.67 2.96 -20.98
CA THR A 228 6.93 2.80 -22.42
C THR A 228 6.95 4.16 -23.11
N GLN A 229 7.99 4.43 -23.91
CA GLN A 229 8.05 5.68 -24.68
C GLN A 229 6.89 5.76 -25.66
N VAL A 230 6.23 6.93 -25.70
CA VAL A 230 5.14 7.24 -26.62
C VAL A 230 5.51 8.45 -27.48
N GLY A 231 5.05 8.43 -28.72
CA GLY A 231 5.42 9.45 -29.69
C GLY A 231 6.91 9.46 -30.06
N SER A 232 7.31 10.43 -30.86
CA SER A 232 8.71 10.61 -31.28
C SER A 232 9.49 11.40 -30.24
N THR A 233 10.79 11.15 -30.14
CA THR A 233 11.69 11.96 -29.34
C THR A 233 11.68 13.41 -29.91
N TYR A 234 11.46 14.39 -29.06
CA TYR A 234 11.53 15.81 -29.42
C TYR A 234 12.99 16.29 -29.32
N SER A 235 13.47 16.91 -30.41
CA SER A 235 14.78 17.59 -30.41
C SER A 235 14.64 18.94 -29.74
N ASP A 236 15.06 19.05 -28.52
CA ASP A 236 14.71 20.08 -27.57
C ASP A 236 15.91 20.94 -27.16
N SER A 237 16.01 22.13 -27.73
CA SER A 237 16.98 23.15 -27.32
C SER A 237 16.36 24.27 -26.48
N THR A 238 15.15 24.08 -25.99
CA THR A 238 14.37 25.07 -25.27
C THR A 238 15.02 25.50 -23.97
N ASN A 239 15.05 26.81 -23.73
CA ASN A 239 15.37 27.39 -22.43
C ASN A 239 14.06 27.55 -21.63
N TYR A 240 13.71 26.57 -20.80
CA TYR A 240 12.47 26.55 -20.03
C TYR A 240 12.50 27.56 -18.89
N LEU A 241 11.53 28.48 -18.92
CA LEU A 241 11.35 29.52 -17.93
C LEU A 241 10.51 29.03 -16.75
N ASN A 242 10.49 29.82 -15.70
CA ASN A 242 9.59 29.64 -14.56
C ASN A 242 8.34 30.51 -14.74
N GLY A 243 7.20 29.85 -14.68
CA GLY A 243 5.89 30.45 -14.52
C GLY A 243 5.23 29.89 -13.27
N ASP A 244 3.98 30.24 -13.05
CA ASP A 244 3.18 29.53 -12.05
C ASP A 244 2.96 28.10 -12.54
N THR A 245 2.90 27.16 -11.60
CA THR A 245 2.59 25.77 -11.95
C THR A 245 1.19 25.45 -11.49
N THR A 246 0.31 25.12 -12.43
CA THR A 246 -1.05 24.67 -12.18
C THR A 246 -1.17 23.15 -12.38
N ILE A 247 -1.87 22.47 -11.50
CA ILE A 247 -2.20 21.05 -11.60
C ILE A 247 -3.73 20.95 -11.63
N GLY A 248 -4.28 20.19 -12.59
CA GLY A 248 -5.72 19.97 -12.75
C GLY A 248 -6.44 20.95 -13.65
N GLN A 249 -5.80 22.04 -14.04
CA GLN A 249 -6.38 23.06 -14.89
C GLN A 249 -5.30 23.77 -15.72
N ARG A 250 -5.71 24.40 -16.80
CA ARG A 250 -4.87 25.32 -17.55
C ARG A 250 -4.67 26.62 -16.74
N SER A 251 -3.49 27.23 -16.83
CA SER A 251 -3.14 28.46 -16.12
C SER A 251 -4.09 29.67 -16.35
N ASN A 252 -4.97 29.64 -17.33
CA ASN A 252 -5.99 30.67 -17.58
C ASN A 252 -7.42 30.28 -17.19
N GLY A 253 -7.60 29.21 -16.41
CA GLY A 253 -8.90 28.78 -15.95
C GLY A 253 -9.74 28.01 -16.98
N ALA A 254 -9.10 27.27 -17.89
CA ALA A 254 -9.79 26.47 -18.90
C ALA A 254 -9.25 25.04 -18.93
N GLY A 255 -9.97 24.12 -19.54
CA GLY A 255 -9.52 22.74 -19.71
C GLY A 255 -9.42 21.99 -18.39
N ASP A 256 -10.48 22.06 -17.61
CA ASP A 256 -10.58 21.43 -16.30
C ASP A 256 -10.41 19.91 -16.39
N PHE A 257 -9.56 19.39 -15.55
CA PHE A 257 -9.34 17.95 -15.43
C PHE A 257 -10.38 17.33 -14.48
N HIS A 258 -10.99 16.24 -14.91
CA HIS A 258 -11.87 15.43 -14.08
C HIS A 258 -11.25 14.07 -13.81
N GLY A 259 -10.92 13.77 -12.55
CA GLY A 259 -10.29 12.53 -12.14
C GLY A 259 -9.37 12.68 -10.95
N PHE A 260 -8.37 11.82 -10.88
CA PHE A 260 -7.41 11.78 -9.78
C PHE A 260 -5.98 11.97 -10.27
N ILE A 261 -5.20 12.75 -9.52
CA ILE A 261 -3.76 12.94 -9.73
C ILE A 261 -3.02 12.56 -8.46
N SER A 262 -1.96 11.79 -8.61
CA SER A 262 -1.15 11.30 -7.49
C SER A 262 0.34 11.44 -7.79
N ASN A 263 1.12 11.70 -6.75
CA ASN A 263 2.59 11.68 -6.80
C ASN A 263 3.18 12.53 -7.95
N VAL A 264 2.85 13.81 -7.98
CA VAL A 264 3.45 14.75 -8.92
C VAL A 264 4.86 15.09 -8.48
N ARG A 265 5.88 14.71 -9.26
CA ARG A 265 7.28 14.99 -8.99
C ARG A 265 7.95 15.75 -10.12
N CYS A 266 8.65 16.83 -9.77
CA CYS A 266 9.55 17.56 -10.67
C CYS A 266 10.99 17.42 -10.18
N VAL A 267 11.87 16.96 -11.04
CA VAL A 267 13.31 16.84 -10.79
C VAL A 267 14.06 17.75 -11.75
N LYS A 268 14.85 18.70 -11.23
CA LYS A 268 15.62 19.66 -12.03
C LYS A 268 17.09 19.23 -12.11
N GLY A 269 17.64 19.20 -13.31
CA GLY A 269 19.04 18.84 -13.55
C GLY A 269 19.27 17.31 -13.65
N THR A 270 18.21 16.50 -13.75
CA THR A 270 18.34 15.04 -13.86
C THR A 270 17.27 14.47 -14.79
N ALA A 271 17.68 13.72 -15.79
CA ALA A 271 16.81 12.86 -16.58
C ALA A 271 16.68 11.51 -15.88
N VAL A 272 15.60 11.31 -15.11
CA VAL A 272 15.37 10.07 -14.38
C VAL A 272 15.17 8.88 -15.35
N TYR A 273 14.52 9.15 -16.48
CA TYR A 273 14.20 8.15 -17.49
C TYR A 273 14.73 8.53 -18.85
N THR A 274 15.63 7.71 -19.40
CA THR A 274 16.24 7.93 -20.73
C THR A 274 15.84 6.88 -21.75
N SER A 275 15.29 5.76 -21.30
CA SER A 275 14.76 4.64 -22.09
C SER A 275 13.52 4.07 -21.39
N SER A 276 12.87 3.10 -22.00
CA SER A 276 11.73 2.39 -21.38
C SER A 276 12.13 1.80 -20.02
N PHE A 277 11.24 1.89 -19.06
CA PHE A 277 11.45 1.49 -17.68
C PHE A 277 10.19 0.83 -17.11
N ARG A 278 10.30 0.24 -15.94
CA ARG A 278 9.15 -0.22 -15.20
C ARG A 278 8.61 0.94 -14.37
N PRO A 279 7.29 1.23 -14.45
CA PRO A 279 6.68 2.28 -13.60
C PRO A 279 6.95 2.00 -12.12
N PRO A 280 7.07 3.06 -11.31
CA PRO A 280 7.16 2.91 -9.86
C PRO A 280 5.98 2.11 -9.31
N THR A 281 6.24 1.20 -8.41
CA THR A 281 5.22 0.35 -7.75
C THR A 281 4.90 0.83 -6.35
N GLU A 282 5.59 1.87 -5.90
CA GLU A 282 5.44 2.52 -4.60
C GLU A 282 5.36 4.04 -4.79
N PRO A 283 4.81 4.78 -3.82
CA PRO A 283 4.81 6.24 -3.86
C PRO A 283 6.18 6.81 -4.13
N LEU A 284 6.23 7.84 -4.97
CA LEU A 284 7.49 8.50 -5.31
C LEU A 284 8.15 9.10 -4.07
N THR A 285 9.46 8.95 -3.99
CA THR A 285 10.27 9.47 -2.90
C THR A 285 11.04 10.73 -3.32
N ASN A 286 11.49 11.49 -2.32
CA ASN A 286 12.43 12.58 -2.54
C ASN A 286 13.80 12.01 -2.96
N ILE A 287 14.17 12.25 -4.21
CA ILE A 287 15.50 11.93 -4.75
C ILE A 287 16.32 13.20 -4.94
N THR A 288 17.61 13.05 -5.18
CA THR A 288 18.50 14.20 -5.47
C THR A 288 17.90 15.08 -6.56
N ASN A 289 17.88 16.40 -6.34
CA ASN A 289 17.34 17.40 -7.27
C ASN A 289 15.80 17.43 -7.40
N THR A 290 15.05 16.72 -6.58
CA THR A 290 13.60 16.89 -6.51
C THR A 290 13.28 18.33 -6.05
N LYS A 291 12.42 19.02 -6.80
CA LYS A 291 11.97 20.39 -6.53
C LYS A 291 10.49 20.48 -6.16
N LEU A 292 9.71 19.51 -6.60
CA LEU A 292 8.30 19.34 -6.25
C LEU A 292 8.02 17.85 -6.06
N LEU A 293 7.32 17.52 -4.99
CA LEU A 293 6.70 16.21 -4.77
C LEU A 293 5.46 16.42 -3.91
N CYS A 294 4.30 16.41 -4.56
CA CYS A 294 2.99 16.67 -3.97
C CYS A 294 1.93 15.67 -4.43
N CYS A 295 0.67 15.85 -4.04
CA CYS A 295 -0.44 14.93 -4.30
C CYS A 295 -0.18 13.49 -3.77
N ASN A 296 0.55 13.37 -2.68
CA ASN A 296 1.05 12.10 -2.15
C ASN A 296 0.74 11.89 -0.65
N ASN A 297 -0.15 12.70 -0.07
CA ASN A 297 -0.54 12.58 1.33
C ASN A 297 -2.04 12.93 1.53
N SER A 298 -2.51 12.97 2.76
CA SER A 298 -3.91 13.18 3.12
C SER A 298 -4.40 14.64 3.01
N SER A 299 -3.56 15.57 2.57
CA SER A 299 -3.92 16.97 2.35
C SER A 299 -3.81 17.33 0.87
N THR A 300 -4.76 18.10 0.33
CA THR A 300 -4.71 18.57 -1.04
C THR A 300 -3.48 19.43 -1.33
N THR A 301 -3.07 20.27 -0.39
CA THR A 301 -1.90 21.13 -0.48
C THR A 301 -0.63 20.55 0.16
N GLY A 302 -0.73 19.33 0.71
CA GLY A 302 0.39 18.66 1.35
C GLY A 302 1.45 18.23 0.34
N SER A 303 2.71 18.33 0.73
CA SER A 303 3.85 17.99 -0.11
C SER A 303 5.00 17.42 0.71
N THR A 304 5.77 16.51 0.08
CA THR A 304 7.06 16.05 0.64
C THR A 304 8.17 17.05 0.31
N VAL A 305 8.10 17.66 -0.88
CA VAL A 305 9.01 18.70 -1.34
C VAL A 305 8.18 19.76 -2.08
N THR A 306 8.38 21.03 -1.78
CA THR A 306 7.76 22.13 -2.53
C THR A 306 8.70 23.33 -2.59
N PRO A 307 8.76 24.04 -3.74
CA PRO A 307 9.55 25.25 -3.86
C PRO A 307 8.86 26.48 -3.25
N SER A 308 7.53 26.42 -3.07
CA SER A 308 6.69 27.49 -2.50
C SER A 308 5.39 26.90 -1.94
N THR A 309 4.54 27.75 -1.39
CA THR A 309 3.21 27.34 -0.92
C THR A 309 2.37 26.79 -2.05
N ILE A 310 1.67 25.69 -1.81
CA ILE A 310 0.64 25.16 -2.70
C ILE A 310 -0.71 25.69 -2.20
N SER A 311 -1.46 26.37 -3.06
CA SER A 311 -2.86 26.73 -2.81
C SER A 311 -3.77 25.79 -3.59
N ALA A 312 -4.96 25.53 -3.05
CA ALA A 312 -5.96 24.65 -3.63
C ALA A 312 -7.29 25.39 -3.80
N ASP A 313 -7.95 25.14 -4.92
CA ASP A 313 -9.31 25.59 -5.16
C ASP A 313 -10.15 24.38 -5.62
N GLY A 314 -11.29 24.16 -4.99
CA GLY A 314 -12.27 23.10 -5.26
C GLY A 314 -11.83 21.67 -4.96
N THR A 315 -10.55 21.38 -4.98
CA THR A 315 -9.98 20.03 -4.91
C THR A 315 -10.23 19.33 -3.58
N THR A 316 -10.34 18.00 -3.62
CA THR A 316 -10.48 17.16 -2.42
C THR A 316 -9.39 16.10 -2.33
N ALA A 317 -8.98 15.76 -1.09
CA ALA A 317 -8.05 14.66 -0.87
C ALA A 317 -8.77 13.32 -1.04
N SER A 318 -8.12 12.36 -1.67
CA SER A 318 -8.69 11.04 -1.94
C SER A 318 -7.76 9.93 -1.45
N THR A 319 -8.36 8.82 -1.06
CA THR A 319 -7.67 7.56 -0.78
C THR A 319 -7.54 6.67 -2.02
N ASP A 320 -8.16 7.03 -3.15
CA ASP A 320 -7.95 6.33 -4.43
C ASP A 320 -6.49 6.58 -4.87
N SER A 321 -5.74 5.52 -5.10
CA SER A 321 -4.30 5.59 -5.31
C SER A 321 -3.87 4.56 -6.36
N PRO A 322 -2.87 4.88 -7.21
CA PRO A 322 -2.33 3.92 -8.17
C PRO A 322 -1.65 2.73 -7.50
N PHE A 323 -1.37 2.81 -6.22
CA PHE A 323 -0.65 1.79 -5.46
C PHE A 323 -1.58 0.90 -4.62
N ASP A 324 -2.86 1.24 -4.54
CA ASP A 324 -3.88 0.46 -3.82
C ASP A 324 -4.56 -0.58 -4.72
N ASP A 325 -4.30 -0.56 -6.03
CA ASP A 325 -4.84 -1.55 -6.96
C ASP A 325 -4.04 -2.85 -6.86
N PRO A 326 -4.62 -3.91 -6.28
CA PRO A 326 -3.93 -5.19 -6.14
C PRO A 326 -3.62 -5.86 -7.48
N ALA A 327 -4.34 -5.53 -8.55
CA ALA A 327 -4.05 -6.04 -9.90
C ALA A 327 -2.85 -5.36 -10.55
N GLY A 328 -2.54 -4.11 -10.13
CA GLY A 328 -1.34 -3.38 -10.54
C GLY A 328 -0.15 -3.56 -9.60
N PHE A 329 -0.33 -4.27 -8.49
CA PHE A 329 0.67 -4.38 -7.44
C PHE A 329 1.77 -5.34 -7.87
N VAL A 330 2.88 -4.79 -8.28
CA VAL A 330 4.11 -5.58 -8.49
C VAL A 330 4.98 -5.41 -7.26
N PHE A 331 5.14 -6.47 -6.49
CA PHE A 331 6.03 -6.47 -5.33
C PHE A 331 7.44 -6.12 -5.76
N GLY A 332 7.91 -4.94 -5.32
CA GLY A 332 9.34 -4.65 -5.29
C GLY A 332 10.03 -5.49 -4.20
N ASP A 333 11.34 -5.38 -4.12
CA ASP A 333 12.17 -5.99 -3.07
C ASP A 333 11.94 -5.34 -1.68
N SER A 334 10.83 -4.60 -1.47
CA SER A 334 10.58 -3.91 -0.23
C SER A 334 10.30 -4.90 0.90
N LYS A 335 10.88 -4.67 2.05
CA LYS A 335 10.72 -5.48 3.26
C LYS A 335 9.28 -5.54 3.75
N GLU A 336 8.42 -4.63 3.32
CA GLU A 336 7.04 -4.48 3.75
C GLU A 336 6.06 -5.37 2.98
N GLY A 337 6.46 -5.94 1.85
CA GLY A 337 5.66 -6.88 1.06
C GLY A 337 5.73 -8.34 1.51
N VAL A 338 6.32 -8.65 2.68
CA VAL A 338 6.53 -10.03 3.15
C VAL A 338 5.37 -10.53 4.00
N ILE A 339 4.67 -9.64 4.71
CA ILE A 339 3.57 -9.97 5.63
C ILE A 339 2.43 -8.99 5.47
N LYS A 340 1.20 -9.46 5.66
CA LYS A 340 0.01 -8.62 5.69
C LYS A 340 -0.94 -9.07 6.78
N CYS A 341 -1.41 -8.12 7.60
CA CYS A 341 -2.50 -8.29 8.55
C CYS A 341 -3.70 -7.47 8.09
N GLY A 342 -4.85 -8.08 7.97
CA GLY A 342 -6.06 -7.41 7.49
C GLY A 342 -7.32 -8.14 7.93
N SER A 343 -8.44 -7.74 7.34
CA SER A 343 -9.74 -8.34 7.58
C SER A 343 -10.57 -8.45 6.30
N TYR A 344 -11.56 -9.31 6.32
CA TYR A 344 -12.59 -9.41 5.29
C TYR A 344 -13.94 -9.71 5.93
N VAL A 345 -14.99 -9.43 5.18
CA VAL A 345 -16.37 -9.73 5.60
C VAL A 345 -16.84 -10.96 4.82
N SER A 346 -17.41 -11.92 5.55
CA SER A 346 -17.91 -13.16 4.95
C SER A 346 -19.10 -12.90 4.02
N SER A 347 -19.11 -13.61 2.91
CA SER A 347 -20.22 -13.57 1.95
C SER A 347 -21.34 -14.58 2.26
N GLY A 348 -21.02 -15.60 3.07
CA GLY A 348 -21.90 -16.75 3.28
C GLY A 348 -22.04 -17.67 2.06
N SER A 349 -21.22 -17.49 1.03
CA SER A 349 -21.20 -18.25 -0.20
C SER A 349 -19.76 -18.61 -0.59
N ALA A 350 -19.56 -19.80 -1.13
CA ALA A 350 -18.24 -20.22 -1.63
C ALA A 350 -17.78 -19.29 -2.78
N GLY A 351 -16.47 -19.08 -2.89
CA GLY A 351 -15.86 -18.27 -3.95
C GLY A 351 -15.51 -16.83 -3.53
N LEU A 352 -15.63 -16.46 -2.25
CA LEU A 352 -15.20 -15.14 -1.78
C LEU A 352 -13.68 -15.01 -1.93
N GLU A 353 -13.24 -14.08 -2.76
CA GLU A 353 -11.82 -13.75 -2.93
C GLU A 353 -11.37 -12.72 -1.92
N VAL A 354 -10.23 -12.97 -1.28
CA VAL A 354 -9.54 -12.05 -0.38
C VAL A 354 -8.18 -11.72 -0.99
N ASN A 355 -8.04 -10.48 -1.42
CA ASN A 355 -6.85 -10.02 -2.10
C ASN A 355 -5.79 -9.56 -1.09
N LEU A 356 -4.63 -10.21 -1.12
CA LEU A 356 -3.46 -9.87 -0.31
C LEU A 356 -2.47 -9.01 -1.11
N GLY A 357 -2.59 -9.02 -2.45
CA GLY A 357 -1.60 -8.51 -3.37
C GLY A 357 -0.44 -9.48 -3.63
N PHE A 358 -0.45 -10.68 -3.07
CA PHE A 358 0.59 -11.69 -3.24
C PHE A 358 0.07 -13.11 -3.02
N GLU A 359 0.79 -14.10 -3.54
CA GLU A 359 0.58 -15.50 -3.22
C GLU A 359 1.08 -15.78 -1.80
N PRO A 360 0.21 -16.19 -0.87
CA PRO A 360 0.62 -16.49 0.49
C PRO A 360 1.34 -17.84 0.58
N GLN A 361 2.39 -17.89 1.40
CA GLN A 361 3.04 -19.13 1.83
C GLN A 361 2.41 -19.69 3.09
N TRP A 362 1.99 -18.83 4.00
CA TRP A 362 1.38 -19.13 5.27
C TRP A 362 0.25 -18.14 5.56
N LEU A 363 -0.83 -18.66 6.11
CA LEU A 363 -2.02 -17.88 6.45
C LEU A 363 -2.63 -18.39 7.74
N MET A 364 -2.99 -17.48 8.64
CA MET A 364 -3.84 -17.73 9.79
C MET A 364 -5.10 -16.86 9.69
N VAL A 365 -6.27 -17.45 9.94
CA VAL A 365 -7.58 -16.79 9.88
C VAL A 365 -8.37 -17.05 11.14
N LYS A 366 -9.14 -16.03 11.57
CA LYS A 366 -10.05 -16.11 12.73
C LYS A 366 -11.27 -15.21 12.55
N LYS A 367 -12.47 -15.73 12.77
CA LYS A 367 -13.67 -14.90 12.91
C LYS A 367 -13.56 -14.06 14.18
N SER A 368 -13.73 -12.74 14.08
CA SER A 368 -13.64 -11.82 15.21
C SER A 368 -15.00 -11.48 15.84
N THR A 369 -16.07 -11.54 15.07
CA THR A 369 -17.42 -11.18 15.49
C THR A 369 -18.24 -12.33 16.02
N GLY A 370 -17.75 -13.56 15.91
CA GLY A 370 -18.43 -14.77 16.37
C GLY A 370 -17.48 -15.87 16.80
N THR A 371 -18.06 -16.97 17.25
CA THR A 371 -17.33 -18.19 17.66
C THR A 371 -16.79 -18.92 16.44
N SER A 372 -15.51 -19.19 16.37
CA SER A 372 -14.86 -20.05 15.37
C SER A 372 -13.46 -20.47 15.85
N ASN A 373 -12.81 -21.36 15.11
CA ASN A 373 -11.44 -21.75 15.39
C ASN A 373 -10.42 -20.76 14.78
N TRP A 374 -9.17 -20.88 15.23
CA TRP A 374 -7.99 -20.27 14.59
C TRP A 374 -7.45 -21.26 13.55
N LEU A 375 -7.77 -21.04 12.29
CA LEU A 375 -7.37 -21.90 11.19
C LEU A 375 -6.03 -21.46 10.63
N MET A 376 -5.11 -22.41 10.42
CA MET A 376 -3.80 -22.19 9.81
C MET A 376 -3.59 -23.13 8.62
N VAL A 377 -3.08 -22.56 7.51
CA VAL A 377 -2.70 -23.28 6.30
C VAL A 377 -1.34 -22.79 5.82
N ASP A 378 -0.60 -23.66 5.14
CA ASP A 378 0.64 -23.31 4.47
C ASP A 378 0.90 -24.21 3.25
N ASN A 379 1.67 -23.69 2.29
CA ASN A 379 1.94 -24.40 1.05
C ASN A 379 2.96 -25.53 1.23
N MET A 380 3.74 -25.52 2.30
CA MET A 380 4.73 -26.58 2.58
C MET A 380 4.06 -27.92 2.93
N ARG A 381 2.85 -27.87 3.50
CA ARG A 381 2.03 -29.04 3.79
C ARG A 381 1.00 -29.36 2.70
N GLY A 382 1.12 -28.69 1.54
CA GLY A 382 0.30 -28.99 0.37
C GLY A 382 -0.97 -28.15 0.25
N TRP A 383 -1.03 -26.95 0.88
CA TRP A 383 -2.12 -26.03 0.63
C TRP A 383 -2.09 -25.54 -0.83
N ALA A 384 -3.02 -26.04 -1.62
CA ALA A 384 -3.10 -25.78 -3.06
C ALA A 384 -4.53 -25.45 -3.54
N GLY A 385 -5.53 -25.65 -2.69
CA GLY A 385 -6.94 -25.52 -3.03
C GLY A 385 -7.58 -26.83 -3.48
N GLU A 386 -7.01 -27.95 -3.07
CA GLU A 386 -7.51 -29.28 -3.36
C GLU A 386 -8.34 -29.87 -2.20
N SER A 387 -9.08 -30.94 -2.45
CA SER A 387 -9.88 -31.59 -1.41
C SER A 387 -9.08 -32.23 -0.28
N THR A 388 -7.78 -32.38 -0.46
CA THR A 388 -6.84 -32.99 0.47
C THR A 388 -5.94 -31.97 1.18
N ASP A 389 -6.22 -30.68 1.02
CA ASP A 389 -5.41 -29.62 1.66
C ASP A 389 -5.31 -29.80 3.16
N ALA A 390 -4.08 -29.77 3.64
CA ALA A 390 -3.76 -29.89 5.05
C ALA A 390 -3.99 -28.57 5.79
N ARG A 391 -4.60 -28.65 6.98
CA ARG A 391 -4.78 -27.51 7.88
C ARG A 391 -4.63 -27.92 9.34
N VAL A 392 -4.17 -27.00 10.16
CA VAL A 392 -4.17 -27.17 11.63
C VAL A 392 -5.00 -26.06 12.29
N ILE A 393 -5.48 -26.38 13.49
CA ILE A 393 -6.28 -25.48 14.31
C ILE A 393 -5.45 -25.11 15.54
N ALA A 394 -5.08 -23.83 15.65
CA ALA A 394 -4.14 -23.37 16.67
C ALA A 394 -4.69 -23.46 18.11
N ASN A 395 -5.99 -23.39 18.29
CA ASN A 395 -6.66 -23.45 19.59
C ASN A 395 -7.07 -24.85 20.03
N THR A 396 -6.66 -25.89 19.30
CA THR A 396 -6.97 -27.30 19.66
C THR A 396 -5.72 -28.14 19.70
N ASN A 397 -5.84 -29.34 20.31
CA ASN A 397 -4.81 -30.36 20.32
C ASN A 397 -5.10 -31.49 19.30
N HIS A 398 -5.96 -31.24 18.35
CA HIS A 398 -6.26 -32.19 17.29
C HIS A 398 -5.09 -32.32 16.30
N GLN A 399 -5.01 -33.52 15.72
CA GLN A 399 -4.13 -33.74 14.58
C GLN A 399 -4.51 -32.87 13.39
N GLU A 400 -3.69 -32.83 12.36
CA GLU A 400 -3.97 -32.20 11.11
C GLU A 400 -5.30 -32.69 10.50
N TYR A 401 -6.07 -31.73 9.98
CA TYR A 401 -7.28 -32.00 9.20
C TYR A 401 -6.97 -31.87 7.71
N THR A 402 -7.64 -32.68 6.91
CA THR A 402 -7.66 -32.55 5.46
C THR A 402 -9.01 -32.03 4.98
N GLY A 403 -9.02 -31.33 3.85
CA GLY A 403 -10.24 -30.85 3.20
C GLY A 403 -10.16 -29.38 2.85
N GLN A 404 -10.76 -29.04 1.73
CA GLN A 404 -10.75 -27.73 1.15
C GLN A 404 -11.57 -26.74 2.01
N ARG A 405 -10.92 -25.70 2.50
CA ARG A 405 -11.56 -24.53 3.12
C ARG A 405 -11.17 -23.25 2.39
N LEU A 406 -9.88 -23.12 2.11
CA LEU A 406 -9.28 -21.99 1.46
C LEU A 406 -8.53 -22.49 0.22
N LYS A 407 -8.64 -21.76 -0.88
CA LYS A 407 -7.86 -21.98 -2.08
C LYS A 407 -6.84 -20.87 -2.23
N ILE A 408 -5.60 -21.24 -2.53
CA ILE A 408 -4.55 -20.28 -2.81
C ILE A 408 -4.76 -19.65 -4.19
N SER A 409 -4.40 -18.38 -4.34
CA SER A 409 -4.33 -17.68 -5.63
C SER A 409 -3.03 -16.88 -5.73
N SER A 410 -2.67 -16.46 -6.92
CA SER A 410 -1.46 -15.65 -7.15
C SER A 410 -1.50 -14.27 -6.48
N THR A 411 -2.68 -13.84 -6.05
CA THR A 411 -2.91 -12.53 -5.43
C THR A 411 -3.47 -12.62 -4.02
N GLY A 412 -3.72 -13.83 -3.49
CA GLY A 412 -4.30 -13.98 -2.16
C GLY A 412 -4.89 -15.37 -1.93
N PHE A 413 -6.12 -15.40 -1.41
CA PHE A 413 -6.82 -16.66 -1.17
C PHE A 413 -8.32 -16.53 -1.45
N ILE A 414 -8.96 -17.67 -1.68
CA ILE A 414 -10.38 -17.79 -1.95
C ILE A 414 -11.01 -18.65 -0.85
N CYS A 415 -12.04 -18.13 -0.20
CA CYS A 415 -12.87 -18.91 0.74
C CYS A 415 -13.78 -19.83 -0.09
N ASN A 416 -13.38 -21.08 -0.22
CA ASN A 416 -14.01 -22.01 -1.15
C ASN A 416 -15.17 -22.83 -0.55
N THR A 417 -15.56 -22.50 0.67
CA THR A 417 -16.67 -23.12 1.40
C THR A 417 -17.47 -22.11 2.18
N THR A 418 -18.62 -22.54 2.71
CA THR A 418 -19.44 -21.81 3.68
C THR A 418 -19.18 -22.28 5.10
N ASP A 419 -17.93 -22.66 5.40
CA ASP A 419 -17.53 -23.12 6.72
C ASP A 419 -17.40 -21.95 7.69
N ASP A 420 -17.76 -22.19 8.93
CA ASP A 420 -17.78 -21.20 10.01
C ASP A 420 -16.38 -20.66 10.39
N ASP A 421 -15.34 -21.43 10.11
CA ASP A 421 -13.95 -21.00 10.36
C ASP A 421 -13.43 -20.01 9.31
N VAL A 422 -14.11 -19.85 8.16
CA VAL A 422 -13.60 -19.03 7.05
C VAL A 422 -14.61 -18.08 6.39
N ASN A 423 -15.92 -18.44 6.29
CA ASN A 423 -16.85 -17.64 5.46
C ASN A 423 -18.35 -17.83 5.80
N TYR A 424 -18.72 -18.02 7.07
CA TYR A 424 -20.12 -18.22 7.46
C TYR A 424 -20.42 -17.67 8.87
N PRO A 425 -21.65 -17.16 9.13
CA PRO A 425 -22.63 -16.72 8.15
C PRO A 425 -22.18 -15.46 7.37
N SER A 426 -23.01 -14.97 6.45
CA SER A 426 -22.73 -13.68 5.76
C SER A 426 -22.73 -12.51 6.73
N GLY A 427 -21.80 -11.55 6.51
CA GLY A 427 -21.70 -10.32 7.30
C GLY A 427 -20.78 -10.42 8.51
N GLU A 428 -20.18 -11.57 8.79
CA GLU A 428 -19.20 -11.72 9.87
C GLU A 428 -17.81 -11.19 9.47
N THR A 429 -17.10 -10.61 10.41
CA THR A 429 -15.73 -10.12 10.18
C THR A 429 -14.71 -11.17 10.56
N TYR A 430 -13.82 -11.47 9.64
CA TYR A 430 -12.66 -12.32 9.82
C TYR A 430 -11.39 -11.49 9.76
N ILE A 431 -10.44 -11.78 10.63
CA ILE A 431 -9.09 -11.25 10.60
C ILE A 431 -8.12 -12.28 10.05
N TYR A 432 -7.04 -11.80 9.46
CA TYR A 432 -5.98 -12.68 8.97
C TYR A 432 -4.59 -12.08 9.19
N VAL A 433 -3.61 -12.97 9.28
CA VAL A 433 -2.19 -12.68 9.07
C VAL A 433 -1.66 -13.63 8.01
N ALA A 434 -0.99 -13.10 7.00
CA ALA A 434 -0.48 -13.84 5.86
C ALA A 434 0.99 -13.51 5.63
N CYS A 435 1.81 -14.51 5.36
CA CYS A 435 3.19 -14.34 4.91
C CYS A 435 3.28 -14.68 3.42
N ARG A 436 3.97 -13.82 2.66
CA ARG A 436 4.21 -14.00 1.23
C ARG A 436 5.14 -15.17 0.99
N ARG A 437 4.90 -15.90 -0.06
CA ARG A 437 5.85 -16.85 -0.61
C ARG A 437 7.12 -16.12 -1.07
N THR A 438 8.29 -16.63 -0.71
CA THR A 438 9.58 -15.95 -0.93
C THR A 438 9.91 -15.68 -2.39
N ASP A 439 9.46 -16.56 -3.28
CA ASP A 439 9.61 -16.44 -4.74
C ASP A 439 8.27 -16.12 -5.45
N GLY A 440 7.20 -15.95 -4.68
CA GLY A 440 5.87 -15.59 -5.19
C GLY A 440 5.82 -14.11 -5.62
N TYR A 441 5.24 -13.86 -6.80
CA TYR A 441 4.92 -12.52 -7.27
C TYR A 441 3.58 -12.53 -7.99
N VAL A 442 2.96 -11.37 -8.09
CA VAL A 442 1.65 -11.24 -8.75
C VAL A 442 1.72 -11.77 -10.18
N GLY A 443 0.73 -12.58 -10.56
CA GLY A 443 0.63 -13.17 -11.89
C GLY A 443 1.43 -14.47 -12.09
N LYS A 444 2.22 -14.90 -11.10
CA LYS A 444 2.83 -16.22 -11.13
C LYS A 444 1.79 -17.27 -10.70
N PRO A 445 1.61 -18.35 -11.44
CA PRO A 445 0.72 -19.43 -11.00
C PRO A 445 1.13 -19.95 -9.60
N PRO A 446 0.17 -20.33 -8.74
CA PRO A 446 0.46 -20.99 -7.49
C PRO A 446 1.31 -22.24 -7.72
N GLU A 447 2.34 -22.42 -6.90
CA GLU A 447 3.15 -23.63 -6.91
C GLU A 447 2.77 -24.48 -5.71
N LEU A 448 2.49 -25.75 -5.99
CA LEU A 448 2.25 -26.73 -4.96
C LEU A 448 3.52 -26.92 -4.15
N GLY A 449 3.42 -26.87 -2.83
CA GLY A 449 4.47 -27.35 -1.96
C GLY A 449 4.74 -28.81 -2.27
N THR A 450 5.98 -29.16 -2.57
CA THR A 450 6.38 -30.56 -2.55
C THR A 450 6.47 -30.95 -1.09
N GLY A 451 5.42 -31.60 -0.58
CA GLY A 451 5.47 -32.15 0.77
C GLY A 451 6.74 -32.98 0.94
N ALA A 452 7.52 -32.66 1.95
CA ALA A 452 8.69 -33.44 2.35
C ALA A 452 8.25 -34.67 3.11
#